data_e8968d38c507cad870aaf8faf3712888
#
_entry.id   e8968d38c507cad870aaf8faf3712888
#
_cell.length_a   1.000
_cell.length_b   1.000
_cell.length_c   1.000
_cell.angle_alpha   90.00
_cell.angle_beta   90.00
_cell.angle_gamma   90.00
#
_symmetry.space_group_name_H-M   'P 1'
#
loop_
_entity.id
_entity.type
_entity.pdbx_description
1 polymer ?
#
loop_
_entity_poly.entity_id
_entity_poly.type
_entity_poly.pdbx_seq_one_letter_code
_entity_poly.pdbx_strand_id
1 'polypeptide(L)'
;MKLLSLFSVLLFSITLFFVPTKNDSVQVLGNRILLNNSPYYIKGICYHPVPKRQTTRDFETIDQDLELMKEAGINTIRIYAPIDDIQILDKIDDAGLKLIVGFGYNQNGIFDMLSGTYLDYIKKYKNHNAILFWELGNEYNYHPEWFDGTIQNWYNALSTATDLIHELDPNHPVA
;
A
#
# COMPACT_ATOMS: atom_id res chain seq x y z
N MET A 1 13.83 -71.33 -16.80
CA MET A 1 14.51 -70.15 -16.30
C MET A 1 13.62 -68.92 -16.57
N LYS A 2 12.96 -68.43 -15.56
CA LYS A 2 12.12 -67.17 -15.64
C LYS A 2 12.93 -66.02 -15.05
N LEU A 3 13.29 -65.04 -15.88
CA LEU A 3 13.88 -63.77 -15.42
C LEU A 3 12.77 -62.92 -14.80
N LEU A 4 12.87 -62.64 -13.51
CA LEU A 4 12.10 -61.57 -12.84
C LEU A 4 12.85 -60.26 -13.07
N SER A 5 12.23 -59.34 -13.81
CA SER A 5 12.70 -57.95 -13.92
C SER A 5 12.17 -57.14 -12.72
N LEU A 6 13.05 -56.73 -11.83
CA LEU A 6 12.73 -55.77 -10.76
C LEU A 6 12.64 -54.38 -11.37
N PHE A 7 11.42 -53.81 -11.44
CA PHE A 7 11.22 -52.41 -11.68
C PHE A 7 11.33 -51.62 -10.34
N SER A 8 12.44 -50.91 -10.16
CA SER A 8 12.65 -50.03 -9.00
C SER A 8 11.99 -48.70 -9.31
N VAL A 9 10.83 -48.42 -8.69
CA VAL A 9 10.14 -47.13 -8.78
C VAL A 9 10.80 -46.18 -7.74
N LEU A 10 11.60 -45.25 -8.24
CA LEU A 10 12.18 -44.17 -7.41
C LEU A 10 11.09 -43.11 -7.17
N LEU A 11 10.48 -43.12 -5.97
CA LEU A 11 9.58 -42.05 -5.53
C LEU A 11 10.42 -40.80 -5.19
N PHE A 12 10.40 -39.80 -6.06
CA PHE A 12 10.94 -38.49 -5.79
C PHE A 12 9.94 -37.74 -4.93
N SER A 13 10.18 -37.64 -3.62
CA SER A 13 9.40 -36.86 -2.69
C SER A 13 9.79 -35.38 -2.86
N ILE A 14 8.97 -34.58 -3.55
CA ILE A 14 9.12 -33.13 -3.62
C ILE A 14 8.61 -32.56 -2.30
N THR A 15 9.51 -32.26 -1.40
CA THR A 15 9.22 -31.48 -0.19
C THR A 15 9.06 -30.02 -0.61
N LEU A 16 7.82 -29.56 -0.74
CA LEU A 16 7.52 -28.12 -0.84
C LEU A 16 7.91 -27.47 0.50
N PHE A 17 9.04 -26.77 0.50
CA PHE A 17 9.37 -25.86 1.60
C PHE A 17 8.44 -24.66 1.52
N PHE A 18 7.42 -24.62 2.37
CA PHE A 18 6.62 -23.43 2.60
C PHE A 18 7.51 -22.45 3.38
N VAL A 19 8.15 -21.52 2.66
CA VAL A 19 8.82 -20.39 3.29
C VAL A 19 7.71 -19.41 3.67
N PRO A 20 7.45 -19.16 4.97
CA PRO A 20 6.47 -18.15 5.35
C PRO A 20 6.97 -16.80 4.79
N THR A 21 6.17 -16.17 3.96
CA THR A 21 6.41 -14.80 3.51
C THR A 21 6.31 -13.91 4.74
N LYS A 22 7.44 -13.42 5.21
CA LYS A 22 7.47 -12.45 6.31
C LYS A 22 7.01 -11.12 5.74
N ASN A 23 5.94 -10.57 6.28
CA ASN A 23 5.52 -9.21 5.93
C ASN A 23 6.64 -8.21 6.25
N ASP A 24 6.77 -7.21 5.39
CA ASP A 24 7.70 -6.12 5.63
C ASP A 24 7.34 -5.39 6.95
N SER A 25 8.36 -4.98 7.67
CA SER A 25 8.23 -4.20 8.89
C SER A 25 8.64 -2.76 8.61
N VAL A 26 7.71 -1.83 8.82
CA VAL A 26 7.97 -0.41 8.67
C VAL A 26 8.00 0.25 10.05
N GLN A 27 9.02 1.05 10.33
CA GLN A 27 9.19 1.73 11.61
C GLN A 27 9.65 3.16 11.38
N VAL A 28 9.26 4.05 12.28
CA VAL A 28 9.78 5.42 12.36
C VAL A 28 10.68 5.53 13.59
N LEU A 29 11.95 5.87 13.39
CA LEU A 29 12.91 6.09 14.45
C LEU A 29 13.48 7.51 14.35
N GLY A 30 12.99 8.39 15.20
CA GLY A 30 13.30 9.81 15.12
C GLY A 30 12.80 10.41 13.79
N ASN A 31 13.71 10.85 12.94
CA ASN A 31 13.41 11.40 11.61
C ASN A 31 13.69 10.44 10.45
N ARG A 32 13.74 9.15 10.73
CA ARG A 32 14.08 8.12 9.74
C ARG A 32 12.98 7.09 9.63
N ILE A 33 12.72 6.65 8.41
CA ILE A 33 11.92 5.46 8.12
C ILE A 33 12.87 4.27 8.03
N LEU A 34 12.52 3.19 8.69
CA LEU A 34 13.20 1.90 8.57
C LEU A 34 12.25 0.91 7.91
N LEU A 35 12.75 0.24 6.87
CA LEU A 35 12.10 -0.92 6.26
C LEU A 35 12.94 -2.15 6.58
N ASN A 36 12.37 -3.11 7.27
CA ASN A 36 13.08 -4.31 7.74
C ASN A 36 14.35 -3.98 8.53
N ASN A 37 14.26 -3.01 9.45
CA ASN A 37 15.36 -2.49 10.28
C ASN A 37 16.49 -1.79 9.49
N SER A 38 16.33 -1.54 8.21
CA SER A 38 17.30 -0.82 7.37
C SER A 38 16.79 0.57 7.03
N PRO A 39 17.64 1.61 7.02
CA PRO A 39 17.21 2.95 6.62
C PRO A 39 16.61 2.95 5.23
N TYR A 40 15.38 3.49 5.11
CA TYR A 40 14.67 3.61 3.86
C TYR A 40 14.56 5.08 3.45
N TYR A 41 15.15 5.42 2.30
CA TYR A 41 15.13 6.77 1.76
C TYR A 41 14.11 6.83 0.62
N ILE A 42 13.03 7.58 0.83
CA ILE A 42 11.98 7.76 -0.17
C ILE A 42 12.54 8.49 -1.39
N LYS A 43 12.47 7.84 -2.54
CA LYS A 43 12.62 8.41 -3.87
C LYS A 43 11.28 8.24 -4.56
N GLY A 44 10.37 9.17 -4.29
CA GLY A 44 8.95 8.97 -4.56
C GLY A 44 8.41 9.81 -5.71
N ILE A 45 7.30 9.35 -6.27
CA ILE A 45 6.48 10.08 -7.22
C ILE A 45 5.01 9.98 -6.83
N CYS A 46 4.24 11.05 -7.03
CA CYS A 46 2.78 10.98 -6.99
C CYS A 46 2.27 10.32 -8.28
N TYR A 47 1.41 9.32 -8.13
CA TYR A 47 0.89 8.55 -9.26
C TYR A 47 -0.63 8.59 -9.29
N HIS A 48 -1.15 9.16 -10.35
CA HIS A 48 -2.58 9.26 -10.61
C HIS A 48 -2.85 9.05 -12.10
N PRO A 49 -2.89 7.79 -12.56
CA PRO A 49 -2.93 7.45 -13.99
C PRO A 49 -4.31 7.73 -14.58
N VAL A 50 -4.54 8.96 -15.00
CA VAL A 50 -5.75 9.36 -15.71
C VAL A 50 -5.39 9.56 -17.17
N PRO A 51 -5.93 8.73 -18.08
CA PRO A 51 -5.67 8.87 -19.50
C PRO A 51 -6.10 10.23 -20.04
N LYS A 52 -5.42 10.69 -21.08
CA LYS A 52 -5.75 11.99 -21.71
C LYS A 52 -7.24 12.05 -22.12
N ARG A 53 -7.92 13.10 -21.68
CA ARG A 53 -9.35 13.35 -21.90
C ARG A 53 -10.30 12.43 -21.11
N GLN A 54 -9.82 11.72 -20.11
CA GLN A 54 -10.64 10.97 -19.17
C GLN A 54 -10.62 11.66 -17.80
N THR A 55 -11.50 11.22 -16.90
CA THR A 55 -11.59 11.72 -15.52
C THR A 55 -11.39 10.63 -14.48
N THR A 56 -11.35 9.38 -14.93
CA THR A 56 -11.16 8.19 -14.08
C THR A 56 -9.76 7.61 -14.25
N ARG A 57 -9.21 7.10 -13.16
CA ARG A 57 -7.93 6.37 -13.20
C ARG A 57 -8.07 5.09 -14.02
N ASP A 58 -7.01 4.77 -14.73
CA ASP A 58 -6.89 3.55 -15.51
C ASP A 58 -5.48 2.98 -15.30
N PHE A 59 -5.41 1.67 -15.09
CA PHE A 59 -4.18 0.95 -14.81
C PHE A 59 -3.76 0.00 -15.95
N GLU A 60 -4.30 0.18 -17.15
CA GLU A 60 -3.93 -0.65 -18.31
C GLU A 60 -2.42 -0.60 -18.62
N THR A 61 -1.78 0.54 -18.37
CA THR A 61 -0.35 0.75 -18.62
C THR A 61 0.53 0.51 -17.39
N ILE A 62 -0.02 -0.02 -16.30
CA ILE A 62 0.69 -0.11 -15.01
C ILE A 62 2.06 -0.78 -15.13
N ASP A 63 2.19 -1.85 -15.91
CA ASP A 63 3.45 -2.59 -16.05
C ASP A 63 4.53 -1.72 -16.69
N GLN A 64 4.18 -0.95 -17.74
CA GLN A 64 5.10 -0.01 -18.39
C GLN A 64 5.44 1.16 -17.45
N ASP A 65 4.47 1.70 -16.73
CA ASP A 65 4.68 2.81 -15.81
C ASP A 65 5.63 2.41 -14.67
N LEU A 66 5.46 1.20 -14.11
CA LEU A 66 6.33 0.66 -13.06
C LEU A 66 7.77 0.44 -13.56
N GLU A 67 7.94 -0.04 -14.80
CA GLU A 67 9.26 -0.18 -15.42
C GLU A 67 9.96 1.17 -15.55
N LEU A 68 9.28 2.18 -16.09
CA LEU A 68 9.80 3.55 -16.21
C LEU A 68 10.16 4.16 -14.85
N MET A 69 9.34 3.94 -13.83
CA MET A 69 9.64 4.39 -12.47
C MET A 69 10.91 3.74 -11.92
N LYS A 70 11.08 2.43 -12.12
CA LYS A 70 12.30 1.71 -11.71
C LYS A 70 13.54 2.21 -12.45
N GLU A 71 13.46 2.42 -13.74
CA GLU A 71 14.56 2.99 -14.54
C GLU A 71 14.96 4.38 -14.04
N ALA A 72 13.98 5.19 -13.61
CA ALA A 72 14.23 6.50 -13.00
C ALA A 72 14.77 6.43 -11.56
N GLY A 73 14.91 5.23 -10.98
CA GLY A 73 15.37 5.02 -9.62
C GLY A 73 14.33 5.35 -8.54
N ILE A 74 13.05 5.40 -8.90
CA ILE A 74 11.93 5.53 -7.97
C ILE A 74 11.79 4.24 -7.16
N ASN A 75 11.52 4.37 -5.87
CA ASN A 75 11.25 3.25 -4.97
C ASN A 75 9.92 3.37 -4.23
N THR A 76 9.23 4.50 -4.35
CA THR A 76 7.99 4.78 -3.61
C THR A 76 6.99 5.49 -4.50
N ILE A 77 5.75 5.05 -4.44
CA ILE A 77 4.61 5.67 -5.11
C ILE A 77 3.71 6.28 -4.04
N ARG A 78 3.27 7.52 -4.23
CA ARG A 78 2.22 8.14 -3.43
C ARG A 78 0.94 8.23 -4.25
N ILE A 79 -0.16 7.74 -3.68
CA ILE A 79 -1.49 7.82 -4.29
C ILE A 79 -2.43 8.66 -3.43
N TYR A 80 -3.22 9.53 -4.07
CA TYR A 80 -4.20 10.40 -3.41
C TYR A 80 -5.50 9.70 -3.03
N ALA A 81 -5.77 8.55 -3.65
CA ALA A 81 -6.91 7.73 -3.35
C ALA A 81 -6.53 6.26 -3.43
N PRO A 82 -7.05 5.42 -2.54
CA PRO A 82 -6.71 4.00 -2.48
C PRO A 82 -6.92 3.26 -3.81
N ILE A 83 -6.13 2.22 -4.04
CA ILE A 83 -6.27 1.28 -5.14
C ILE A 83 -6.89 0.01 -4.56
N ASP A 84 -8.18 -0.23 -4.83
CA ASP A 84 -8.89 -1.41 -4.33
C ASP A 84 -8.84 -2.56 -5.34
N ASP A 85 -7.63 -2.87 -5.79
CA ASP A 85 -7.34 -3.98 -6.68
C ASP A 85 -6.05 -4.66 -6.24
N ILE A 86 -6.16 -5.89 -5.75
CA ILE A 86 -5.03 -6.67 -5.25
C ILE A 86 -4.00 -6.93 -6.36
N GLN A 87 -4.43 -7.11 -7.61
CA GLN A 87 -3.51 -7.39 -8.72
C GLN A 87 -2.62 -6.19 -9.02
N ILE A 88 -3.14 -4.98 -8.87
CA ILE A 88 -2.34 -3.76 -9.02
C ILE A 88 -1.34 -3.61 -7.86
N LEU A 89 -1.78 -3.92 -6.64
CA LEU A 89 -0.89 -3.89 -5.47
C LEU A 89 0.22 -4.94 -5.58
N ASP A 90 -0.11 -6.16 -6.03
CA ASP A 90 0.87 -7.22 -6.29
C ASP A 90 1.91 -6.77 -7.33
N LYS A 91 1.49 -6.16 -8.43
CA LYS A 91 2.40 -5.62 -9.45
C LYS A 91 3.35 -4.56 -8.89
N ILE A 92 2.87 -3.68 -8.00
CA ILE A 92 3.69 -2.67 -7.34
C ILE A 92 4.74 -3.33 -6.45
N ASP A 93 4.34 -4.34 -5.66
CA ASP A 93 5.26 -5.10 -4.80
C ASP A 93 6.29 -5.91 -5.62
N ASP A 94 5.85 -6.63 -6.64
CA ASP A 94 6.71 -7.39 -7.56
C ASP A 94 7.73 -6.50 -8.28
N ALA A 95 7.35 -5.25 -8.55
CA ALA A 95 8.28 -4.24 -9.08
C ALA A 95 9.30 -3.75 -8.04
N GLY A 96 9.15 -4.12 -6.75
CA GLY A 96 10.00 -3.69 -5.65
C GLY A 96 9.74 -2.25 -5.20
N LEU A 97 8.56 -1.68 -5.51
CA LEU A 97 8.15 -0.35 -5.07
C LEU A 97 7.27 -0.44 -3.82
N LYS A 98 7.30 0.64 -3.03
CA LYS A 98 6.44 0.80 -1.86
C LYS A 98 5.37 1.87 -2.12
N LEU A 99 4.27 1.78 -1.38
CA LEU A 99 3.09 2.60 -1.59
C LEU A 99 2.75 3.42 -0.34
N ILE A 100 2.62 4.72 -0.51
CA ILE A 100 1.99 5.63 0.45
C ILE A 100 0.54 5.78 0.02
N VAL A 101 -0.39 5.32 0.86
CA VAL A 101 -1.82 5.31 0.55
C VAL A 101 -2.49 6.50 1.21
N GLY A 102 -2.93 7.46 0.40
CA GLY A 102 -3.69 8.62 0.85
C GLY A 102 -5.18 8.30 1.01
N PHE A 103 -5.72 8.68 2.17
CA PHE A 103 -7.16 8.74 2.42
C PHE A 103 -7.57 10.18 2.52
N GLY A 104 -8.70 10.51 1.90
CA GLY A 104 -9.10 11.88 1.82
C GLY A 104 -10.56 12.12 2.11
N TYR A 105 -10.96 13.38 1.93
CA TYR A 105 -12.34 13.76 1.81
C TYR A 105 -12.83 13.38 0.41
N ASN A 106 -13.65 12.34 0.35
CA ASN A 106 -14.29 11.94 -0.90
C ASN A 106 -15.80 12.09 -0.75
N GLN A 107 -16.37 13.07 -1.40
CA GLN A 107 -17.82 13.30 -1.42
C GLN A 107 -18.63 12.10 -1.94
N ASN A 108 -17.98 11.16 -2.63
CA ASN A 108 -18.58 9.92 -3.09
C ASN A 108 -18.48 8.77 -2.08
N GLY A 109 -17.90 9.00 -0.92
CA GLY A 109 -17.92 8.09 0.22
C GLY A 109 -17.10 6.81 0.12
N ILE A 110 -16.20 6.69 -0.85
CA ILE A 110 -15.33 5.52 -0.98
C ILE A 110 -14.02 5.78 -0.24
N PHE A 111 -13.77 4.98 0.82
CA PHE A 111 -12.58 5.10 1.67
C PHE A 111 -12.34 6.52 2.18
N ASP A 112 -13.43 7.17 2.56
CA ASP A 112 -13.43 8.53 3.06
C ASP A 112 -13.08 8.57 4.55
N MET A 113 -12.22 9.51 4.90
CA MET A 113 -11.75 9.70 6.26
C MET A 113 -12.88 10.13 7.22
N LEU A 114 -13.81 10.98 6.78
CA LEU A 114 -14.89 11.47 7.63
C LEU A 114 -15.97 10.41 7.89
N SER A 115 -16.25 9.55 6.91
CA SER A 115 -17.22 8.45 7.07
C SER A 115 -16.63 7.21 7.76
N GLY A 116 -15.30 7.14 7.91
CA GLY A 116 -14.61 6.00 8.48
C GLY A 116 -14.44 4.80 7.53
N THR A 117 -14.85 4.91 6.28
CA THR A 117 -14.78 3.79 5.31
C THR A 117 -13.35 3.41 4.94
N TYR A 118 -12.36 4.28 5.16
CA TYR A 118 -10.93 3.99 5.03
C TYR A 118 -10.46 2.82 5.92
N LEU A 119 -11.11 2.59 7.07
CA LEU A 119 -10.77 1.49 7.97
C LEU A 119 -11.00 0.12 7.32
N ASP A 120 -11.98 -0.01 6.44
CA ASP A 120 -12.24 -1.27 5.72
C ASP A 120 -11.13 -1.56 4.71
N TYR A 121 -10.59 -0.52 4.06
CA TYR A 121 -9.42 -0.65 3.21
C TYR A 121 -8.19 -1.11 4.01
N ILE A 122 -7.92 -0.48 5.15
CA ILE A 122 -6.79 -0.85 6.01
C ILE A 122 -6.93 -2.29 6.49
N LYS A 123 -8.11 -2.72 6.97
CA LYS A 123 -8.37 -4.13 7.35
C LYS A 123 -8.01 -5.10 6.24
N LYS A 124 -8.35 -4.74 5.01
CA LYS A 124 -8.15 -5.58 3.82
C LYS A 124 -6.67 -5.69 3.44
N TYR A 125 -5.92 -4.59 3.51
CA TYR A 125 -4.61 -4.47 2.88
C TYR A 125 -3.43 -4.24 3.85
N LYS A 126 -3.64 -4.10 5.15
CA LYS A 126 -2.57 -3.83 6.14
C LYS A 126 -1.44 -4.86 6.19
N ASN A 127 -1.65 -6.04 5.64
CA ASN A 127 -0.62 -7.08 5.56
C ASN A 127 0.01 -7.19 4.17
N HIS A 128 -0.29 -6.26 3.26
CA HIS A 128 0.26 -6.29 1.91
C HIS A 128 1.63 -5.61 1.88
N ASN A 129 2.65 -6.31 1.36
CA ASN A 129 4.03 -5.84 1.38
C ASN A 129 4.27 -4.53 0.61
N ALA A 130 3.45 -4.19 -0.37
CA ALA A 130 3.56 -2.89 -1.05
C ALA A 130 3.34 -1.71 -0.10
N ILE A 131 2.57 -1.86 0.99
CA ILE A 131 2.21 -0.74 1.86
C ILE A 131 3.43 -0.27 2.67
N LEU A 132 3.73 1.03 2.59
CA LEU A 132 4.78 1.67 3.38
C LEU A 132 4.18 2.40 4.59
N PHE A 133 3.19 3.25 4.36
CA PHE A 133 2.42 3.90 5.41
C PHE A 133 1.10 4.49 4.88
N TRP A 134 0.24 4.88 5.82
CA TRP A 134 -1.04 5.52 5.57
C TRP A 134 -0.91 7.04 5.65
N GLU A 135 -1.57 7.75 4.77
CA GLU A 135 -1.57 9.20 4.76
C GLU A 135 -3.01 9.71 4.89
N LEU A 136 -3.21 10.71 5.76
CA LEU A 136 -4.52 11.31 6.02
C LEU A 136 -4.60 12.72 5.45
N GLY A 137 -5.36 12.83 4.39
CA GLY A 137 -5.63 14.11 3.74
C GLY A 137 -4.56 14.57 2.75
N ASN A 138 -4.93 15.62 2.02
CA ASN A 138 -4.04 16.37 1.15
C ASN A 138 -4.49 17.83 1.18
N GLU A 139 -3.67 18.70 1.73
CA GLU A 139 -3.90 20.17 1.78
C GLU A 139 -5.22 20.59 2.46
N TYR A 140 -5.78 19.80 3.36
CA TYR A 140 -7.07 20.02 4.00
C TYR A 140 -7.10 21.25 4.90
N ASN A 141 -5.93 21.71 5.35
CA ASN A 141 -5.77 22.96 6.04
C ASN A 141 -6.20 24.19 5.21
N TYR A 142 -6.29 24.06 3.88
CA TYR A 142 -6.80 25.10 2.99
C TYR A 142 -8.32 25.05 2.80
N HIS A 143 -9.00 24.01 3.34
CA HIS A 143 -10.41 23.73 3.14
C HIS A 143 -11.15 23.54 4.47
N PRO A 144 -11.15 24.54 5.37
CA PRO A 144 -11.83 24.43 6.68
C PRO A 144 -13.35 24.24 6.52
N GLU A 145 -13.95 24.64 5.40
CA GLU A 145 -15.35 24.43 5.08
C GLU A 145 -15.76 22.96 5.01
N TRP A 146 -14.83 22.04 4.79
CA TRP A 146 -15.09 20.61 4.82
C TRP A 146 -15.21 20.05 6.23
N PHE A 147 -14.84 20.85 7.25
CA PHE A 147 -14.79 20.50 8.67
C PHE A 147 -15.58 21.50 9.52
N ASP A 148 -16.82 21.76 9.14
CA ASP A 148 -17.70 22.73 9.81
C ASP A 148 -17.06 24.12 9.98
N GLY A 149 -16.24 24.53 9.01
CA GLY A 149 -15.66 25.87 8.92
C GLY A 149 -14.47 26.14 9.84
N THR A 150 -13.92 25.14 10.52
CA THR A 150 -12.77 25.36 11.41
C THR A 150 -11.65 24.36 11.15
N ILE A 151 -10.40 24.88 11.12
CA ILE A 151 -9.22 24.03 11.02
C ILE A 151 -9.03 23.15 12.26
N GLN A 152 -9.55 23.54 13.41
CA GLN A 152 -9.48 22.74 14.64
C GLN A 152 -10.28 21.44 14.50
N ASN A 153 -11.42 21.47 13.82
CA ASN A 153 -12.20 20.26 13.53
C ASN A 153 -11.42 19.30 12.62
N TRP A 154 -10.64 19.83 11.68
CA TRP A 154 -9.72 19.02 10.89
C TRP A 154 -8.68 18.33 11.79
N TYR A 155 -8.01 19.06 12.68
CA TYR A 155 -7.02 18.46 13.57
C TYR A 155 -7.63 17.42 14.51
N ASN A 156 -8.85 17.64 14.99
CA ASN A 156 -9.56 16.66 15.81
C ASN A 156 -9.89 15.39 15.00
N ALA A 157 -10.38 15.55 13.76
CA ALA A 157 -10.68 14.43 12.87
C ALA A 157 -9.41 13.61 12.53
N LEU A 158 -8.30 14.31 12.24
CA LEU A 158 -6.99 13.71 11.97
C LEU A 158 -6.48 12.91 13.17
N SER A 159 -6.54 13.47 14.38
CA SER A 159 -6.13 12.77 15.61
C SER A 159 -6.96 11.50 15.82
N THR A 160 -8.29 11.62 15.74
CA THR A 160 -9.19 10.47 15.90
C THR A 160 -8.91 9.39 14.84
N ALA A 161 -8.73 9.77 13.58
CA ALA A 161 -8.45 8.82 12.52
C ALA A 161 -7.10 8.12 12.73
N THR A 162 -6.09 8.84 13.18
CA THR A 162 -4.76 8.28 13.50
C THR A 162 -4.85 7.24 14.60
N ASP A 163 -5.59 7.52 15.68
CA ASP A 163 -5.78 6.59 16.79
C ASP A 163 -6.47 5.31 16.33
N LEU A 164 -7.54 5.44 15.54
CA LEU A 164 -8.26 4.29 14.98
C LEU A 164 -7.40 3.45 14.02
N ILE A 165 -6.53 4.08 13.26
CA ILE A 165 -5.58 3.36 12.39
C ILE A 165 -4.60 2.58 13.25
N HIS A 166 -3.98 3.21 14.26
CA HIS A 166 -3.00 2.54 15.12
C HIS A 166 -3.60 1.37 15.92
N GLU A 167 -4.89 1.46 16.34
CA GLU A 167 -5.59 0.33 16.95
C GLU A 167 -5.77 -0.84 15.97
N LEU A 168 -6.01 -0.54 14.72
CA LEU A 168 -6.26 -1.54 13.69
C LEU A 168 -4.97 -2.09 13.06
N ASP A 169 -3.99 -1.23 12.86
CA ASP A 169 -2.71 -1.51 12.21
C ASP A 169 -1.55 -0.82 12.97
N PRO A 170 -1.02 -1.50 13.99
CA PRO A 170 0.13 -0.97 14.76
C PRO A 170 1.46 -1.07 14.01
N ASN A 171 1.49 -1.65 12.80
CA ASN A 171 2.73 -1.94 12.07
C ASN A 171 3.10 -0.86 11.06
N HIS A 172 2.14 -0.05 10.61
CA HIS A 172 2.41 1.00 9.64
C HIS A 172 2.29 2.39 10.27
N PRO A 173 3.23 3.29 9.97
CA PRO A 173 3.10 4.69 10.36
C PRO A 173 1.90 5.38 9.71
N VAL A 174 1.45 6.48 10.33
CA VAL A 174 0.43 7.40 9.80
C VAL A 174 1.06 8.78 9.64
N ALA A 175 0.81 9.43 8.50
CA ALA A 175 1.29 10.77 8.17
C ALA A 175 0.14 11.72 7.82
#